data_d3f19f03577b06cf11c778183ba9c5b7
#
_entry.id   d3f19f03577b06cf11c778183ba9c5b7
#
_cell.length_a   1.000
_cell.length_b   1.000
_cell.length_c   1.000
_cell.angle_alpha   90.00
_cell.angle_beta   90.00
_cell.angle_gamma   90.00
#
_symmetry.space_group_name_H-M   'P 1'
#
loop_
_entity.id
_entity.type
_entity.pdbx_description
1 polymer ?
#
loop_
_entity_poly.entity_id
_entity_poly.type
_entity_poly.pdbx_seq_one_letter_code
_entity_poly.pdbx_strand_id
1 'polypeptide(L)'
;DLKGARILLVEDNDFNIMVAQDELQASIPDVQVDVAKNGIEAVARVKAKTYDLVLMDVQMPEMNGYDATRAIRALGGTYEQLPIIAMTANVMKAEVQRCIDAGMTGFIPKPFERNELLATLHSVLSGRQGE
;
A
#
# COMPACT_ATOMS: atom_id res chain seq x y z
N ASP A 1 -8.16 -10.26 -11.81
CA ASP A 1 -8.87 -9.05 -12.19
C ASP A 1 -8.97 -8.09 -11.01
N LEU A 2 -8.62 -6.82 -11.25
CA LEU A 2 -8.56 -5.81 -10.20
C LEU A 2 -9.82 -4.96 -10.10
N LYS A 3 -10.80 -5.19 -10.96
CA LYS A 3 -12.02 -4.39 -10.99
C LYS A 3 -12.68 -4.31 -9.62
N GLY A 4 -13.01 -3.09 -9.20
CA GLY A 4 -13.68 -2.89 -7.92
C GLY A 4 -12.80 -3.04 -6.69
N ALA A 5 -11.48 -3.15 -6.87
CA ALA A 5 -10.56 -3.30 -5.74
C ALA A 5 -10.70 -2.15 -4.75
N ARG A 6 -10.61 -2.47 -3.47
CA ARG A 6 -10.65 -1.48 -2.39
C ARG A 6 -9.23 -1.28 -1.88
N ILE A 7 -8.71 -0.08 -2.10
CA ILE A 7 -7.30 0.25 -1.82
C ILE A 7 -7.23 1.38 -0.82
N LEU A 8 -6.40 1.20 0.20
CA LEU A 8 -6.06 2.29 1.12
C LEU A 8 -4.74 2.88 0.65
N LEU A 9 -4.74 4.16 0.33
CA LEU A 9 -3.55 4.91 -0.08
C LEU A 9 -3.07 5.71 1.11
N VAL A 10 -1.86 5.41 1.60
CA VAL A 10 -1.28 6.09 2.74
C VAL A 10 -0.13 6.97 2.26
N GLU A 11 -0.35 8.28 2.26
CA GLU A 11 0.57 9.26 1.71
C GLU A 11 0.27 10.61 2.33
N ASP A 12 1.28 11.34 2.75
CA ASP A 12 1.09 12.65 3.40
C ASP A 12 1.10 13.83 2.45
N ASN A 13 1.63 13.68 1.25
CA ASN A 13 1.79 14.77 0.29
C ASN A 13 0.59 14.81 -0.67
N ASP A 14 -0.13 15.95 -0.69
CA ASP A 14 -1.35 16.08 -1.49
C ASP A 14 -1.11 15.87 -2.99
N PHE A 15 0.02 16.34 -3.51
CA PHE A 15 0.34 16.15 -4.92
C PHE A 15 0.52 14.66 -5.23
N ASN A 16 1.26 13.95 -4.39
CA ASN A 16 1.49 12.52 -4.57
C ASN A 16 0.19 11.73 -4.45
N ILE A 17 -0.69 12.15 -3.55
CA ILE A 17 -2.02 11.54 -3.41
C ILE A 17 -2.79 11.68 -4.73
N MET A 18 -2.80 12.87 -5.29
CA MET A 18 -3.52 13.12 -6.55
C MET A 18 -2.98 12.26 -7.68
N VAL A 19 -1.66 12.20 -7.82
CA VAL A 19 -1.02 11.41 -8.87
C VAL A 19 -1.37 9.93 -8.72
N ALA A 20 -1.27 9.40 -7.51
CA ALA A 20 -1.56 7.99 -7.26
C ALA A 20 -3.03 7.66 -7.49
N GLN A 21 -3.93 8.53 -7.03
CA GLN A 21 -5.36 8.32 -7.25
C GLN A 21 -5.71 8.34 -8.74
N ASP A 22 -5.15 9.29 -9.49
CA ASP A 22 -5.39 9.37 -10.93
C ASP A 22 -4.92 8.13 -11.65
N GLU A 23 -3.74 7.62 -11.31
CA GLU A 23 -3.21 6.40 -11.92
C GLU A 23 -4.07 5.18 -11.59
N LEU A 24 -4.49 5.06 -10.35
CA LEU A 24 -5.34 3.93 -9.93
C LEU A 24 -6.69 3.99 -10.63
N GLN A 25 -7.32 5.16 -10.66
CA GLN A 25 -8.63 5.33 -11.28
C GLN A 25 -8.59 5.14 -12.78
N ALA A 26 -7.49 5.54 -13.43
CA ALA A 26 -7.34 5.35 -14.87
C ALA A 26 -7.07 3.90 -15.25
N SER A 27 -6.51 3.12 -14.32
CA SER A 27 -5.99 1.78 -14.61
C SER A 27 -6.91 0.66 -14.14
N ILE A 28 -7.73 0.91 -13.13
CA ILE A 28 -8.56 -0.13 -12.49
C ILE A 28 -10.02 0.29 -12.53
N PRO A 29 -10.86 -0.40 -13.30
CA PRO A 29 -12.29 -0.07 -13.34
C PRO A 29 -12.94 -0.19 -11.97
N ASP A 30 -13.74 0.81 -11.61
CA ASP A 30 -14.50 0.83 -10.36
C ASP A 30 -13.67 0.73 -9.09
N VAL A 31 -12.38 1.07 -9.15
CA VAL A 31 -11.52 1.06 -7.97
C VAL A 31 -12.05 2.03 -6.92
N GLN A 32 -11.95 1.61 -5.65
CA GLN A 32 -12.33 2.44 -4.52
C GLN A 32 -11.06 2.77 -3.74
N VAL A 33 -10.73 4.07 -3.68
CA VAL A 33 -9.51 4.52 -3.02
C VAL A 33 -9.86 5.40 -1.83
N ASP A 34 -9.45 4.97 -0.64
CA ASP A 34 -9.50 5.81 0.55
C ASP A 34 -8.09 6.30 0.84
N VAL A 35 -7.97 7.43 1.50
CA VAL A 35 -6.68 8.06 1.78
C VAL A 35 -6.47 8.20 3.28
N ALA A 36 -5.27 7.85 3.74
CA ALA A 36 -4.78 8.15 5.08
C ALA A 36 -3.50 8.97 4.92
N LYS A 37 -3.30 9.97 5.76
CA LYS A 37 -2.19 10.91 5.59
C LYS A 37 -1.00 10.61 6.49
N ASN A 38 -1.11 9.62 7.35
CA ASN A 38 0.00 9.15 8.17
C ASN A 38 -0.28 7.74 8.65
N GLY A 39 0.69 7.15 9.35
CA GLY A 39 0.57 5.78 9.81
C GLY A 39 -0.52 5.58 10.86
N ILE A 40 -0.78 6.58 11.68
CA ILE A 40 -1.81 6.49 12.70
C ILE A 40 -3.19 6.39 12.04
N GLU A 41 -3.43 7.23 11.03
CA GLU A 41 -4.68 7.17 10.27
C GLU A 41 -4.81 5.84 9.53
N ALA A 42 -3.69 5.33 9.00
CA ALA A 42 -3.70 4.06 8.28
C ALA A 42 -4.17 2.91 9.16
N VAL A 43 -3.64 2.83 10.38
CA VAL A 43 -4.05 1.80 11.33
C VAL A 43 -5.53 1.93 11.67
N ALA A 44 -6.00 3.15 11.91
CA ALA A 44 -7.40 3.39 12.21
C ALA A 44 -8.31 2.98 11.05
N ARG A 45 -7.89 3.27 9.82
CA ARG A 45 -8.68 2.93 8.63
C ARG A 45 -8.82 1.43 8.43
N VAL A 46 -7.72 0.68 8.57
CA VAL A 46 -7.80 -0.77 8.37
C VAL A 46 -8.65 -1.45 9.44
N LYS A 47 -8.73 -0.86 10.62
CA LYS A 47 -9.61 -1.38 11.68
C LYS A 47 -11.08 -1.08 11.41
N ALA A 48 -11.36 0.03 10.74
CA ALA A 48 -12.73 0.49 10.50
C ALA A 48 -13.35 -0.11 9.25
N LYS A 49 -12.52 -0.53 8.28
CA LYS A 49 -12.99 -0.93 6.96
C LYS A 49 -12.08 -2.00 6.37
N THR A 50 -12.64 -2.88 5.55
CA THR A 50 -11.87 -3.94 4.89
C THR A 50 -11.29 -3.43 3.58
N TYR A 51 -10.00 -3.67 3.37
CA TYR A 51 -9.30 -3.31 2.13
C TYR A 51 -8.71 -4.56 1.49
N ASP A 52 -8.60 -4.53 0.17
CA ASP A 52 -7.93 -5.59 -0.57
C ASP A 52 -6.42 -5.41 -0.56
N LEU A 53 -5.96 -4.15 -0.41
CA LEU A 53 -4.56 -3.82 -0.52
C LEU A 53 -4.30 -2.44 0.08
N VAL A 54 -3.10 -2.25 0.62
CA VAL A 54 -2.64 -0.96 1.14
C VAL A 54 -1.40 -0.53 0.36
N LEU A 55 -1.42 0.70 -0.14
CA LEU A 55 -0.23 1.35 -0.71
C LEU A 55 0.31 2.28 0.38
N MET A 56 1.49 1.96 0.89
CA MET A 56 2.03 2.60 2.09
C MET A 56 3.32 3.36 1.79
N ASP A 57 3.26 4.69 1.90
CA ASP A 57 4.47 5.50 1.85
C ASP A 57 5.35 5.16 3.05
N VAL A 58 6.65 4.99 2.82
CA VAL A 58 7.55 4.63 3.91
C VAL A 58 8.01 5.83 4.73
N GLN A 59 7.96 7.04 4.17
CA GLN A 59 8.40 8.24 4.88
C GLN A 59 7.25 9.20 5.10
N MET A 60 6.78 9.27 6.35
CA MET A 60 5.67 10.13 6.73
C MET A 60 5.92 10.69 8.13
N PRO A 61 5.33 11.86 8.45
CA PRO A 61 5.41 12.39 9.82
C PRO A 61 4.64 11.51 10.81
N GLU A 62 4.94 11.65 12.06
CA GLU A 62 4.30 10.98 13.21
C GLU A 62 4.56 9.48 13.24
N MET A 63 4.02 8.72 12.30
CA MET A 63 4.26 7.28 12.23
C MET A 63 4.58 6.93 10.78
N ASN A 64 5.80 6.45 10.52
CA ASN A 64 6.23 6.10 9.17
C ASN A 64 5.62 4.77 8.72
N GLY A 65 5.84 4.44 7.44
CA GLY A 65 5.24 3.25 6.85
C GLY A 65 5.69 1.93 7.48
N TYR A 66 6.92 1.86 7.95
CA TYR A 66 7.42 0.65 8.61
C TYR A 66 6.69 0.41 9.93
N ASP A 67 6.58 1.45 10.75
CA ASP A 67 5.90 1.35 12.04
C ASP A 67 4.42 1.08 11.87
N ALA A 68 3.79 1.72 10.87
CA ALA A 68 2.39 1.47 10.57
C ALA A 68 2.16 0.01 10.15
N THR A 69 3.06 -0.53 9.33
CA THR A 69 2.97 -1.92 8.90
C THR A 69 3.08 -2.87 10.08
N ARG A 70 4.05 -2.64 10.96
CA ARG A 70 4.20 -3.47 12.16
C ARG A 70 2.95 -3.40 13.04
N ALA A 71 2.37 -2.21 13.20
CA ALA A 71 1.15 -2.05 13.98
C ALA A 71 -0.02 -2.80 13.37
N ILE A 72 -0.17 -2.76 12.05
CA ILE A 72 -1.23 -3.48 11.36
C ILE A 72 -1.03 -4.99 11.53
N ARG A 73 0.18 -5.49 11.33
CA ARG A 73 0.46 -6.93 11.50
C ARG A 73 0.18 -7.39 12.93
N ALA A 74 0.46 -6.54 13.91
CA ALA A 74 0.24 -6.87 15.32
C ALA A 74 -1.23 -7.01 15.68
N LEU A 75 -2.15 -6.52 14.84
CA LEU A 75 -3.58 -6.72 15.05
C LEU A 75 -3.99 -8.19 14.90
N GLY A 76 -3.16 -8.99 14.22
CA GLY A 76 -3.42 -10.42 14.09
C GLY A 76 -4.52 -10.76 13.10
N GLY A 77 -4.85 -12.06 13.03
CA GLY A 77 -5.91 -12.54 12.14
C GLY A 77 -5.65 -12.20 10.69
N THR A 78 -6.66 -11.68 9.99
CA THR A 78 -6.55 -11.34 8.58
C THR A 78 -5.55 -10.21 8.31
N TYR A 79 -5.25 -9.40 9.32
CA TYR A 79 -4.27 -8.32 9.17
C TYR A 79 -2.85 -8.82 8.94
N GLU A 80 -2.55 -10.04 9.33
CA GLU A 80 -1.23 -10.62 9.11
C GLU A 80 -0.98 -10.91 7.63
N GLN A 81 -2.04 -11.04 6.84
CA GLN A 81 -1.97 -11.39 5.43
C GLN A 81 -2.41 -10.26 4.51
N LEU A 82 -2.84 -9.13 5.06
CA LEU A 82 -3.25 -7.99 4.24
C LEU A 82 -2.09 -7.54 3.35
N PRO A 83 -2.28 -7.49 2.02
CA PRO A 83 -1.21 -7.00 1.15
C PRO A 83 -0.87 -5.55 1.45
N ILE A 84 0.37 -5.28 1.77
CA ILE A 84 0.87 -3.92 2.03
C ILE A 84 2.07 -3.71 1.11
N ILE A 85 1.96 -2.75 0.21
CA ILE A 85 2.99 -2.45 -0.77
C ILE A 85 3.63 -1.12 -0.42
N ALA A 86 4.94 -1.14 -0.22
CA ALA A 86 5.70 0.06 0.09
C ALA A 86 5.80 0.97 -1.13
N MET A 87 5.63 2.26 -0.94
CA MET A 87 5.90 3.28 -1.95
C MET A 87 7.19 3.98 -1.53
N THR A 88 8.24 3.85 -2.32
CA THR A 88 9.54 4.38 -1.94
C THR A 88 10.26 5.02 -3.13
N ALA A 89 10.95 6.13 -2.88
CA ALA A 89 11.84 6.75 -3.87
C ALA A 89 13.19 6.03 -3.93
N ASN A 90 13.46 5.13 -2.98
CA ASN A 90 14.74 4.45 -2.85
C ASN A 90 14.53 2.94 -2.91
N VAL A 91 14.96 2.31 -4.02
CA VAL A 91 14.82 0.88 -4.22
C VAL A 91 16.14 0.12 -3.99
N MET A 92 17.06 0.71 -3.27
CA MET A 92 18.31 0.04 -2.93
C MET A 92 18.03 -1.15 -2.02
N LYS A 93 18.93 -2.14 -2.09
CA LYS A 93 18.77 -3.42 -1.41
C LYS A 93 18.47 -3.27 0.09
N ALA A 94 19.18 -2.35 0.76
CA ALA A 94 18.97 -2.14 2.19
C ALA A 94 17.57 -1.62 2.50
N GLU A 95 17.04 -0.73 1.66
CA GLU A 95 15.69 -0.20 1.84
C GLU A 95 14.62 -1.25 1.58
N VAL A 96 14.82 -2.06 0.54
CA VAL A 96 13.91 -3.16 0.23
C VAL A 96 13.88 -4.16 1.40
N GLN A 97 15.05 -4.44 1.98
CA GLN A 97 15.14 -5.35 3.11
C GLN A 97 14.38 -4.81 4.33
N ARG A 98 14.45 -3.49 4.58
CA ARG A 98 13.69 -2.88 5.66
C ARG A 98 12.18 -3.03 5.46
N CYS A 99 11.72 -2.92 4.22
CA CYS A 99 10.31 -3.13 3.90
C CYS A 99 9.89 -4.56 4.24
N ILE A 100 10.67 -5.52 3.83
CA ILE A 100 10.39 -6.94 4.09
C ILE A 100 10.40 -7.21 5.59
N ASP A 101 11.39 -6.69 6.31
CA ASP A 101 11.53 -6.91 7.76
C ASP A 101 10.35 -6.30 8.53
N ALA A 102 9.76 -5.22 8.01
CA ALA A 102 8.60 -4.61 8.64
C ALA A 102 7.32 -5.40 8.39
N GLY A 103 7.32 -6.32 7.44
CA GLY A 103 6.14 -7.13 7.12
C GLY A 103 5.43 -6.70 5.84
N MET A 104 6.06 -5.87 5.01
CA MET A 104 5.47 -5.46 3.75
C MET A 104 5.53 -6.58 2.72
N THR A 105 4.52 -6.62 1.85
CA THR A 105 4.38 -7.69 0.85
C THR A 105 5.22 -7.41 -0.40
N GLY A 106 5.41 -6.15 -0.74
CA GLY A 106 6.18 -5.76 -1.92
C GLY A 106 6.49 -4.28 -1.89
N PHE A 107 7.02 -3.76 -3.01
CA PHE A 107 7.34 -2.34 -3.10
C PHE A 107 7.15 -1.84 -4.52
N ILE A 108 6.93 -0.51 -4.66
CA ILE A 108 6.82 0.18 -5.93
C ILE A 108 7.68 1.43 -5.84
N PRO A 109 8.55 1.70 -6.84
CA PRO A 109 9.33 2.94 -6.82
C PRO A 109 8.46 4.15 -7.15
N LYS A 110 8.80 5.28 -6.58
CA LYS A 110 8.20 6.57 -6.91
C LYS A 110 9.11 7.32 -7.88
N PRO A 111 8.56 8.07 -8.83
CA PRO A 111 7.13 8.16 -9.17
C PRO A 111 6.63 6.88 -9.85
N PHE A 112 5.34 6.64 -9.75
CA PHE A 112 4.76 5.42 -10.31
C PHE A 112 4.80 5.44 -11.82
N GLU A 113 5.10 4.27 -12.40
CA GLU A 113 4.78 3.98 -13.79
C GLU A 113 3.56 3.08 -13.80
N ARG A 114 2.61 3.37 -14.70
CA ARG A 114 1.34 2.63 -14.72
C ARG A 114 1.55 1.12 -14.87
N ASN A 115 2.45 0.71 -15.77
CA ASN A 115 2.69 -0.71 -16.00
C ASN A 115 3.31 -1.39 -14.78
N GLU A 116 4.22 -0.71 -14.11
CA GLU A 116 4.83 -1.25 -12.88
C GLU A 116 3.79 -1.38 -11.77
N LEU A 117 2.94 -0.36 -11.62
CA LEU A 117 1.89 -0.38 -10.62
C LEU A 117 0.96 -1.55 -10.85
N LEU A 118 0.44 -1.70 -12.07
CA LEU A 118 -0.48 -2.79 -12.40
C LEU A 118 0.18 -4.15 -12.25
N ALA A 119 1.43 -4.31 -12.69
CA ALA A 119 2.13 -5.58 -12.58
C ALA A 119 2.31 -5.98 -11.11
N THR A 120 2.67 -5.02 -10.27
CA THR A 120 2.85 -5.30 -8.84
C THR A 120 1.52 -5.67 -8.18
N LEU A 121 0.45 -4.94 -8.49
CA LEU A 121 -0.86 -5.22 -7.92
C LEU A 121 -1.36 -6.59 -8.35
N HIS A 122 -1.22 -6.93 -9.63
CA HIS A 122 -1.60 -8.24 -10.14
C HIS A 122 -0.81 -9.35 -9.46
N SER A 123 0.49 -9.17 -9.34
CA SER A 123 1.36 -10.18 -8.72
C SER A 123 0.95 -10.46 -7.28
N VAL A 124 0.74 -9.40 -6.51
CA VAL A 124 0.40 -9.52 -5.10
C VAL A 124 -0.99 -10.14 -4.90
N LEU A 125 -1.99 -9.65 -5.64
CA LEU A 125 -3.36 -10.12 -5.47
C LEU A 125 -3.56 -11.51 -6.06
N SER A 126 -2.89 -11.82 -7.17
CA SER A 126 -2.96 -13.16 -7.77
C SER A 126 -2.32 -14.21 -6.87
N GLY A 127 -1.17 -13.89 -6.28
CA GLY A 127 -0.53 -14.79 -5.33
C GLY A 127 -1.43 -15.09 -4.14
N ARG A 128 -2.12 -14.07 -3.65
CA ARG A 128 -3.08 -14.22 -2.54
C ARG A 128 -4.26 -15.09 -2.92
N GLN A 129 -4.77 -14.92 -4.14
CA GLN A 129 -5.94 -15.68 -4.62
C GLN A 129 -5.58 -17.07 -5.06
N GLY A 130 -4.36 -17.30 -5.46
CA GLY A 130 -3.89 -18.58 -5.95
C GLY A 130 -3.60 -19.62 -4.89
N GLU A 131 -3.73 -19.24 -3.65
CA GLU A 131 -3.44 -20.12 -2.53
C GLU A 131 -4.55 -21.12 -2.25
#